data_dccf12fe29b8b2a3387385fcd0b19903
#
_entry.id   dccf12fe29b8b2a3387385fcd0b19903
#
_cell.length_a   1.000
_cell.length_b   1.000
_cell.length_c   1.000
_cell.angle_alpha   90.00
_cell.angle_beta   90.00
_cell.angle_gamma   90.00
#
_symmetry.space_group_name_H-M   'P 1'
#
loop_
_entity.id
_entity.type
_entity.pdbx_description
1 polymer ?
#
loop_
_entity_poly.entity_id
_entity_poly.type
_entity_poly.pdbx_seq_one_letter_code
_entity_poly.pdbx_strand_id
1 'polypeptide(L)'
;MKDVADKTAGTGPNRPSIGARLHGPVPGDPFLVVGSLDLSTHGYVREEWFLEGTANAYGLDGERRADGRWQATRASRAPFRTRVLVYRPQDPLRFNGTVVVEWHNVSGGVDASPDWLFLHRHLMRNGAAWVGVSAQKAGIDGGGLVPGMPLKAANAERYASLVHPGDAFAFDIFSAVGRALRMSGSGPLGPLEAQRIIAIGESQSAGFLVTYVNAVDPIERCFDAFLIHGRPGAAAGLDGVYLRAPRDGDLSQLSNVGSISSDGHRIREDVRVPVLTLQSETDVVLLGGGRARQPDFERFRLWELAGAAHFDTYGLVATHFDRDGIPIEELAQHLAPTDEFLGMQAGAPVNSGPQQHYVLNAALTHVDRWVREGVPPPQAPRLDTADAAATQLVRDHVGIVRGGIRTPWVEAPSAVLSGESPGGDGFLFLFGKTLALDEPTLARLYPGGPAEHRRRFEAATGDAVRAGYLLPEDADEIAALARHGRQPSGWKTF
;
A
#
# COMPACT_ATOMS: atom_id res chain seq x y z
N MET A 1 26.65 -1.56 -65.37
CA MET A 1 25.50 -0.94 -64.71
C MET A 1 25.52 -1.46 -63.30
N LYS A 2 25.76 -0.57 -62.35
CA LYS A 2 26.12 -0.88 -60.96
C LYS A 2 24.88 -1.09 -60.10
N ASP A 3 24.91 -2.16 -59.33
CA ASP A 3 23.98 -2.43 -58.23
C ASP A 3 23.99 -1.31 -57.19
N VAL A 4 22.81 -0.81 -56.84
CA VAL A 4 22.59 0.05 -55.66
C VAL A 4 21.90 -0.82 -54.59
N ALA A 5 22.70 -1.25 -53.63
CA ALA A 5 22.22 -1.93 -52.45
C ALA A 5 21.49 -0.96 -51.52
N ASP A 6 20.24 -1.27 -51.25
CA ASP A 6 19.41 -0.60 -50.25
C ASP A 6 19.91 -0.96 -48.82
N LYS A 7 20.46 0.00 -48.13
CA LYS A 7 20.87 -0.07 -46.72
C LYS A 7 20.04 0.90 -45.92
N THR A 8 18.86 0.52 -45.47
CA THR A 8 18.20 1.17 -44.32
C THR A 8 17.33 0.16 -43.55
N ALA A 9 17.95 -0.73 -42.80
CA ALA A 9 17.32 -1.37 -41.67
C ALA A 9 17.86 -0.67 -40.42
N GLY A 10 17.15 0.38 -39.96
CA GLY A 10 17.38 1.02 -38.70
C GLY A 10 17.08 0.04 -37.57
N THR A 11 18.10 -0.34 -36.82
CA THR A 11 17.98 -1.06 -35.56
C THR A 11 17.33 -0.13 -34.53
N GLY A 12 16.01 -0.25 -34.38
CA GLY A 12 15.30 0.30 -33.23
C GLY A 12 15.85 -0.33 -31.94
N PRO A 13 15.70 0.34 -30.78
CA PRO A 13 16.24 -0.14 -29.52
C PRO A 13 15.72 -1.55 -29.25
N ASN A 14 16.61 -2.46 -28.92
CA ASN A 14 16.39 -3.85 -28.62
C ASN A 14 15.29 -3.97 -27.52
N ARG A 15 14.03 -4.23 -27.91
CA ARG A 15 12.94 -4.51 -26.99
C ARG A 15 13.28 -5.83 -26.29
N PRO A 16 13.34 -5.88 -24.93
CA PRO A 16 13.60 -7.13 -24.25
C PRO A 16 12.52 -8.14 -24.65
N SER A 17 12.93 -9.30 -25.16
CA SER A 17 12.01 -10.39 -25.43
C SER A 17 11.45 -10.85 -24.09
N ILE A 18 10.13 -10.76 -23.90
CA ILE A 18 9.47 -11.29 -22.73
C ILE A 18 9.49 -12.80 -22.87
N GLY A 19 10.25 -13.47 -22.00
CA GLY A 19 10.24 -14.92 -21.89
C GLY A 19 8.96 -15.46 -21.22
N ALA A 20 7.86 -14.68 -21.23
CA ALA A 20 6.61 -15.00 -20.59
C ALA A 20 5.43 -14.83 -21.56
N ARG A 21 4.37 -15.64 -21.38
CA ARG A 21 3.13 -15.60 -22.15
C ARG A 21 1.96 -15.21 -21.28
N LEU A 22 1.06 -14.39 -21.82
CA LEU A 22 -0.22 -14.02 -21.21
C LEU A 22 -1.33 -14.91 -21.76
N HIS A 23 -2.18 -15.38 -20.86
CA HIS A 23 -3.38 -16.16 -21.16
C HIS A 23 -4.58 -15.44 -20.54
N GLY A 24 -5.48 -14.98 -21.38
CA GLY A 24 -6.66 -14.26 -20.90
C GLY A 24 -7.26 -13.30 -21.94
N PRO A 25 -8.27 -12.53 -21.53
CA PRO A 25 -8.86 -12.58 -20.18
C PRO A 25 -9.49 -13.94 -19.87
N VAL A 26 -9.30 -14.43 -18.64
CA VAL A 26 -9.86 -15.71 -18.17
C VAL A 26 -11.37 -15.57 -17.98
N PRO A 27 -12.21 -16.38 -18.64
CA PRO A 27 -13.67 -16.24 -18.52
C PRO A 27 -14.20 -16.43 -17.09
N GLY A 28 -15.32 -15.78 -16.78
CA GLY A 28 -16.00 -15.85 -15.48
C GLY A 28 -15.34 -14.99 -14.42
N ASP A 29 -15.98 -14.90 -13.23
CA ASP A 29 -15.55 -14.04 -12.16
C ASP A 29 -14.32 -14.58 -11.43
N PRO A 30 -13.30 -13.74 -11.18
CA PRO A 30 -12.15 -14.12 -10.37
C PRO A 30 -12.53 -14.25 -8.90
N PHE A 31 -11.80 -15.08 -8.16
CA PHE A 31 -11.87 -15.05 -6.71
C PHE A 31 -11.22 -13.77 -6.18
N LEU A 32 -11.99 -13.01 -5.40
CA LEU A 32 -11.56 -11.78 -4.75
C LEU A 32 -11.80 -11.89 -3.25
N VAL A 33 -10.82 -11.52 -2.44
CA VAL A 33 -10.92 -11.53 -0.98
C VAL A 33 -11.82 -10.42 -0.47
N VAL A 34 -11.84 -9.31 -1.19
CA VAL A 34 -12.61 -8.12 -0.85
C VAL A 34 -13.77 -7.95 -1.79
N GLY A 35 -14.90 -7.48 -1.26
CA GLY A 35 -16.18 -7.37 -1.95
C GLY A 35 -16.10 -6.80 -3.36
N SER A 36 -17.02 -7.21 -4.18
CA SER A 36 -17.07 -6.81 -5.58
C SER A 36 -17.69 -5.43 -5.73
N LEU A 37 -16.86 -4.38 -5.70
CA LEU A 37 -17.28 -3.11 -6.27
C LEU A 37 -17.64 -3.35 -7.76
N ASP A 38 -18.82 -2.92 -8.19
CA ASP A 38 -19.19 -2.97 -9.61
C ASP A 38 -18.43 -1.90 -10.39
N LEU A 39 -17.27 -2.30 -10.92
CA LEU A 39 -16.39 -1.40 -11.67
C LEU A 39 -17.02 -0.86 -12.95
N SER A 40 -18.02 -1.56 -13.52
CA SER A 40 -18.69 -1.15 -14.76
C SER A 40 -19.45 0.16 -14.58
N THR A 41 -20.01 0.41 -13.40
CA THR A 41 -20.69 1.67 -13.05
C THR A 41 -19.75 2.88 -13.06
N HIS A 42 -18.45 2.63 -12.93
CA HIS A 42 -17.39 3.65 -12.98
C HIS A 42 -16.70 3.72 -14.35
N GLY A 43 -17.18 2.94 -15.33
CA GLY A 43 -16.58 2.87 -16.67
C GLY A 43 -15.22 2.14 -16.68
N TYR A 44 -15.06 1.19 -15.77
CA TYR A 44 -13.89 0.32 -15.68
C TYR A 44 -14.26 -1.12 -16.05
N VAL A 45 -13.27 -1.85 -16.55
CA VAL A 45 -13.33 -3.30 -16.73
C VAL A 45 -12.45 -3.99 -15.70
N ARG A 46 -12.90 -5.17 -15.25
CA ARG A 46 -12.12 -6.09 -14.42
C ARG A 46 -11.81 -7.33 -15.24
N GLU A 47 -10.54 -7.64 -15.38
CA GLU A 47 -10.05 -8.81 -16.12
C GLU A 47 -9.07 -9.59 -15.26
N GLU A 48 -9.08 -10.90 -15.42
CA GLU A 48 -8.07 -11.79 -14.85
C GLU A 48 -7.25 -12.41 -15.97
N TRP A 49 -5.94 -12.44 -15.78
CA TRP A 49 -4.98 -13.01 -16.73
C TRP A 49 -4.07 -13.98 -16.01
N PHE A 50 -3.59 -15.00 -16.72
CA PHE A 50 -2.51 -15.84 -16.24
C PHE A 50 -1.24 -15.53 -17.02
N LEU A 51 -0.17 -15.21 -16.30
CA LEU A 51 1.15 -15.00 -16.86
C LEU A 51 1.99 -16.24 -16.60
N GLU A 52 2.49 -16.89 -17.66
CA GLU A 52 3.38 -18.04 -17.55
C GLU A 52 4.73 -17.76 -18.17
N GLY A 53 5.79 -18.39 -17.65
CA GLY A 53 7.14 -18.22 -18.15
C GLY A 53 8.17 -18.95 -17.30
N THR A 54 9.39 -18.47 -17.38
CA THR A 54 10.50 -18.93 -16.54
C THR A 54 11.01 -17.74 -15.74
N ALA A 55 10.96 -17.83 -14.41
CA ALA A 55 11.47 -16.82 -13.49
C ALA A 55 12.87 -17.18 -13.00
N ASN A 56 13.66 -16.15 -12.68
CA ASN A 56 14.95 -16.27 -12.00
C ASN A 56 14.76 -16.11 -10.50
N ALA A 57 15.46 -16.89 -9.70
CA ALA A 57 15.80 -16.54 -8.35
C ALA A 57 17.06 -15.67 -8.36
N TYR A 58 17.24 -14.87 -7.30
CA TYR A 58 18.42 -14.02 -7.14
C TYR A 58 19.24 -14.48 -5.95
N GLY A 59 20.55 -14.47 -6.12
CA GLY A 59 21.52 -14.66 -5.03
C GLY A 59 22.15 -13.33 -4.63
N LEU A 60 22.39 -13.14 -3.34
CA LEU A 60 23.13 -11.99 -2.84
C LEU A 60 24.63 -12.22 -3.06
N ASP A 61 25.30 -11.22 -3.60
CA ASP A 61 26.77 -11.17 -3.67
C ASP A 61 27.25 -10.29 -2.51
N GLY A 62 27.88 -10.92 -1.51
CA GLY A 62 28.31 -10.26 -0.28
C GLY A 62 27.25 -10.20 0.79
N GLU A 63 27.30 -9.15 1.62
CA GLU A 63 26.46 -8.99 2.81
C GLU A 63 25.20 -8.14 2.54
N ARG A 64 24.14 -8.47 3.26
CA ARG A 64 22.90 -7.70 3.29
C ARG A 64 23.02 -6.54 4.27
N ARG A 65 23.67 -5.46 3.84
CA ARG A 65 24.00 -4.30 4.66
C ARG A 65 22.76 -3.43 4.93
N ALA A 66 22.77 -2.76 6.09
CA ALA A 66 21.67 -1.86 6.50
C ALA A 66 21.48 -0.65 5.57
N ASP A 67 22.51 -0.25 4.79
CA ASP A 67 22.45 0.87 3.84
C ASP A 67 21.66 0.57 2.55
N GLY A 68 21.22 -0.68 2.37
CA GLY A 68 20.43 -1.11 1.20
C GLY A 68 21.22 -1.27 -0.10
N ARG A 69 22.52 -0.99 -0.14
CA ARG A 69 23.36 -1.15 -1.34
C ARG A 69 23.74 -2.61 -1.55
N TRP A 70 22.73 -3.39 -1.90
CA TRP A 70 22.89 -4.83 -2.09
C TRP A 70 23.27 -5.14 -3.54
N GLN A 71 24.19 -6.09 -3.69
CA GLN A 71 24.56 -6.66 -4.97
C GLN A 71 23.84 -8.00 -5.13
N ALA A 72 23.12 -8.15 -6.23
CA ALA A 72 22.44 -9.41 -6.52
C ALA A 72 22.74 -9.89 -7.94
N THR A 73 22.72 -11.20 -8.12
CA THR A 73 22.91 -11.85 -9.41
C THR A 73 21.80 -12.87 -9.64
N ARG A 74 21.45 -13.13 -10.92
CA ARG A 74 20.53 -14.20 -11.25
C ARG A 74 21.18 -15.55 -10.94
N ALA A 75 20.43 -16.39 -10.19
CA ALA A 75 20.89 -17.70 -9.74
C ALA A 75 20.17 -18.83 -10.50
N SER A 76 19.21 -19.52 -9.85
CA SER A 76 18.45 -20.60 -10.47
C SER A 76 17.26 -20.09 -11.29
N ARG A 77 16.71 -20.97 -12.11
CA ARG A 77 15.51 -20.68 -12.94
C ARG A 77 14.46 -21.76 -12.74
N ALA A 78 13.19 -21.35 -12.73
CA ALA A 78 12.07 -22.29 -12.63
C ALA A 78 10.87 -21.79 -13.45
N PRO A 79 10.05 -22.71 -14.00
CA PRO A 79 8.80 -22.37 -14.64
C PRO A 79 7.80 -21.85 -13.63
N PHE A 80 6.98 -20.89 -14.06
CA PHE A 80 5.88 -20.37 -13.26
C PHE A 80 4.65 -20.10 -14.12
N ARG A 81 3.49 -20.12 -13.48
CA ARG A 81 2.23 -19.57 -14.01
C ARG A 81 1.48 -18.93 -12.86
N THR A 82 1.31 -17.61 -12.91
CA THR A 82 0.69 -16.83 -11.84
C THR A 82 -0.52 -16.05 -12.33
N ARG A 83 -1.34 -15.59 -11.38
CA ARG A 83 -2.50 -14.74 -11.63
C ARG A 83 -2.09 -13.27 -11.66
N VAL A 84 -2.73 -12.52 -12.58
CA VAL A 84 -2.67 -11.07 -12.69
C VAL A 84 -4.10 -10.54 -12.82
N LEU A 85 -4.52 -9.69 -11.89
CA LEU A 85 -5.78 -8.94 -11.97
C LEU A 85 -5.50 -7.61 -12.65
N VAL A 86 -6.43 -7.15 -13.51
CA VAL A 86 -6.30 -5.88 -14.23
C VAL A 86 -7.62 -5.12 -14.15
N TYR A 87 -7.60 -3.95 -13.53
CA TYR A 87 -8.71 -3.01 -13.49
C TYR A 87 -8.29 -1.76 -14.26
N ARG A 88 -9.01 -1.42 -15.32
CA ARG A 88 -8.61 -0.35 -16.22
C ARG A 88 -9.82 0.39 -16.81
N PRO A 89 -9.68 1.66 -17.22
CA PRO A 89 -10.71 2.36 -17.96
C PRO A 89 -11.15 1.54 -19.19
N GLN A 90 -12.47 1.47 -19.40
CA GLN A 90 -13.05 0.89 -20.61
C GLN A 90 -12.80 1.80 -21.82
N ASP A 91 -12.98 3.11 -21.65
CA ASP A 91 -12.68 4.11 -22.64
C ASP A 91 -11.19 4.50 -22.59
N PRO A 92 -10.43 4.25 -23.67
CA PRO A 92 -9.02 4.64 -23.73
C PRO A 92 -8.77 6.14 -23.52
N LEU A 93 -9.72 7.01 -23.85
CA LEU A 93 -9.59 8.45 -23.67
C LEU A 93 -9.59 8.88 -22.20
N ARG A 94 -10.11 8.04 -21.31
CA ARG A 94 -10.07 8.27 -19.85
C ARG A 94 -8.76 7.83 -19.22
N PHE A 95 -7.94 7.05 -19.92
CA PHE A 95 -6.69 6.54 -19.35
C PHE A 95 -5.64 7.65 -19.25
N ASN A 96 -5.13 7.89 -18.05
CA ASN A 96 -4.14 8.95 -17.79
C ASN A 96 -2.68 8.54 -18.08
N GLY A 97 -2.44 7.31 -18.53
CA GLY A 97 -1.12 6.77 -18.84
C GLY A 97 -0.41 6.10 -17.66
N THR A 98 -1.00 6.12 -16.45
CA THR A 98 -0.41 5.54 -15.24
C THR A 98 -0.99 4.16 -14.95
N VAL A 99 -0.11 3.19 -14.69
CA VAL A 99 -0.45 1.86 -14.20
C VAL A 99 0.15 1.69 -12.82
N VAL A 100 -0.69 1.41 -11.82
CA VAL A 100 -0.27 1.06 -10.47
C VAL A 100 -0.25 -0.46 -10.36
N VAL A 101 0.91 -1.03 -10.00
CA VAL A 101 1.13 -2.48 -9.90
C VAL A 101 1.30 -2.84 -8.45
N GLU A 102 0.32 -3.52 -7.90
CA GLU A 102 0.31 -3.94 -6.50
C GLU A 102 0.85 -5.35 -6.34
N TRP A 103 1.83 -5.49 -5.46
CA TRP A 103 2.27 -6.78 -4.96
C TRP A 103 1.26 -7.26 -3.92
N HIS A 104 0.44 -8.27 -4.24
CA HIS A 104 -0.58 -8.77 -3.33
C HIS A 104 0.00 -9.20 -1.99
N ASN A 105 -0.67 -8.81 -0.91
CA ASN A 105 -0.32 -9.20 0.45
C ASN A 105 -0.88 -10.59 0.76
N VAL A 106 -0.05 -11.46 1.35
CA VAL A 106 -0.43 -12.83 1.70
C VAL A 106 -0.34 -13.14 3.20
N SER A 107 -0.19 -12.11 4.03
CA SER A 107 -0.08 -12.27 5.49
C SER A 107 -1.30 -12.96 6.10
N GLY A 108 -2.49 -12.67 5.60
CA GLY A 108 -3.75 -13.28 6.01
C GLY A 108 -4.02 -14.67 5.40
N GLY A 109 -3.03 -15.31 4.75
CA GLY A 109 -3.23 -16.60 4.08
C GLY A 109 -4.13 -16.53 2.84
N VAL A 110 -4.35 -15.34 2.32
CA VAL A 110 -5.15 -15.02 1.13
C VAL A 110 -4.36 -14.07 0.24
N ASP A 111 -4.78 -13.94 -1.00
CA ASP A 111 -4.16 -13.04 -1.98
C ASP A 111 -4.90 -11.70 -1.97
N ALA A 112 -4.51 -10.82 -1.04
CA ALA A 112 -5.19 -9.56 -0.71
C ALA A 112 -4.57 -8.35 -1.41
N SER A 113 -5.38 -7.31 -1.62
CA SER A 113 -5.01 -6.06 -2.30
C SER A 113 -5.27 -4.85 -1.40
N PRO A 114 -4.53 -4.67 -0.30
CA PRO A 114 -4.76 -3.59 0.65
C PRO A 114 -4.62 -2.21 0.02
N ASP A 115 -3.68 -2.00 -0.89
CA ASP A 115 -3.51 -0.70 -1.54
C ASP A 115 -4.67 -0.37 -2.50
N TRP A 116 -5.24 -1.37 -3.20
CA TRP A 116 -6.49 -1.17 -3.93
C TRP A 116 -7.61 -0.71 -2.98
N LEU A 117 -7.72 -1.32 -1.80
CA LEU A 117 -8.73 -0.93 -0.82
C LEU A 117 -8.63 0.55 -0.43
N PHE A 118 -7.43 1.05 -0.20
CA PHE A 118 -7.23 2.46 0.16
C PHE A 118 -7.34 3.41 -1.03
N LEU A 119 -7.04 2.98 -2.27
CA LEU A 119 -6.83 3.86 -3.42
C LEU A 119 -7.89 3.75 -4.52
N HIS A 120 -8.83 2.79 -4.47
CA HIS A 120 -9.70 2.47 -5.62
C HIS A 120 -10.47 3.69 -6.16
N ARG A 121 -11.07 4.52 -5.31
CA ARG A 121 -11.75 5.74 -5.74
C ARG A 121 -10.81 6.72 -6.43
N HIS A 122 -9.65 6.95 -5.82
CA HIS A 122 -8.64 7.84 -6.35
C HIS A 122 -8.13 7.37 -7.72
N LEU A 123 -7.84 6.08 -7.86
CA LEU A 123 -7.40 5.47 -9.12
C LEU A 123 -8.45 5.64 -10.21
N MET A 124 -9.71 5.31 -9.91
CA MET A 124 -10.81 5.42 -10.86
C MET A 124 -11.13 6.85 -11.23
N ARG A 125 -11.15 7.78 -10.26
CA ARG A 125 -11.35 9.21 -10.47
C ARG A 125 -10.32 9.80 -11.43
N ASN A 126 -9.07 9.37 -11.32
CA ASN A 126 -7.96 9.87 -12.13
C ASN A 126 -7.72 9.09 -13.43
N GLY A 127 -8.49 8.04 -13.71
CA GLY A 127 -8.32 7.25 -14.92
C GLY A 127 -7.04 6.41 -14.97
N ALA A 128 -6.48 6.04 -13.81
CA ALA A 128 -5.33 5.14 -13.74
C ALA A 128 -5.77 3.68 -13.91
N ALA A 129 -4.91 2.84 -14.45
CA ALA A 129 -5.10 1.38 -14.38
C ALA A 129 -4.45 0.82 -13.12
N TRP A 130 -5.06 -0.22 -12.55
CA TRP A 130 -4.52 -0.97 -11.44
C TRP A 130 -4.29 -2.43 -11.84
N VAL A 131 -3.17 -3.00 -11.38
CA VAL A 131 -2.78 -4.38 -11.67
C VAL A 131 -2.34 -5.06 -10.38
N GLY A 132 -3.07 -6.07 -9.96
CA GLY A 132 -2.73 -6.88 -8.79
C GLY A 132 -2.00 -8.16 -9.18
N VAL A 133 -0.88 -8.46 -8.50
CA VAL A 133 0.02 -9.57 -8.86
C VAL A 133 0.08 -10.59 -7.74
N SER A 134 -0.32 -11.83 -8.03
CA SER A 134 -0.11 -13.00 -7.17
C SER A 134 1.36 -13.42 -7.25
N ALA A 135 2.23 -12.63 -6.62
CA ALA A 135 3.68 -12.80 -6.72
C ALA A 135 4.24 -13.89 -5.78
N GLN A 136 3.49 -14.31 -4.76
CA GLN A 136 3.95 -15.23 -3.73
C GLN A 136 3.17 -16.54 -3.72
N LYS A 137 3.87 -17.62 -3.35
CA LYS A 137 3.34 -18.98 -3.29
C LYS A 137 2.15 -19.11 -2.34
N ALA A 138 2.20 -18.42 -1.22
CA ALA A 138 1.16 -18.51 -0.18
C ALA A 138 -0.22 -18.09 -0.69
N GLY A 139 -0.32 -17.07 -1.54
CA GLY A 139 -1.59 -16.65 -2.14
C GLY A 139 -2.18 -17.67 -3.12
N ILE A 140 -1.34 -18.50 -3.75
CA ILE A 140 -1.76 -19.50 -4.74
C ILE A 140 -2.02 -20.87 -4.12
N ASP A 141 -1.02 -21.39 -3.37
CA ASP A 141 -0.99 -22.77 -2.87
C ASP A 141 -1.27 -22.87 -1.36
N GLY A 142 -1.25 -21.74 -0.64
CA GLY A 142 -1.30 -21.70 0.83
C GLY A 142 0.06 -21.83 1.49
N GLY A 143 0.07 -21.90 2.82
CA GLY A 143 1.30 -21.95 3.61
C GLY A 143 1.80 -20.57 4.05
N GLY A 144 0.91 -19.58 4.14
CA GLY A 144 1.19 -18.25 4.70
C GLY A 144 1.38 -18.25 6.22
N LEU A 145 1.41 -17.05 6.83
CA LEU A 145 1.56 -16.87 8.28
C LEU A 145 0.40 -17.48 9.06
N VAL A 146 -0.80 -17.38 8.50
CA VAL A 146 -2.01 -17.97 9.09
C VAL A 146 -2.72 -18.84 8.05
N PRO A 147 -3.54 -19.80 8.49
CA PRO A 147 -4.47 -20.49 7.61
C PRO A 147 -5.43 -19.49 6.97
N GLY A 148 -5.61 -19.59 5.66
CA GLY A 148 -6.48 -18.70 4.89
C GLY A 148 -7.11 -19.43 3.71
N MET A 149 -7.58 -18.66 2.72
CA MET A 149 -8.22 -19.17 1.50
C MET A 149 -7.33 -18.85 0.27
N PRO A 150 -6.28 -19.63 -0.01
CA PRO A 150 -5.47 -19.43 -1.19
C PRO A 150 -6.29 -19.74 -2.47
N LEU A 151 -5.83 -19.23 -3.61
CA LEU A 151 -6.57 -19.34 -4.88
C LEU A 151 -7.00 -20.77 -5.22
N LYS A 152 -6.10 -21.74 -5.11
CA LYS A 152 -6.43 -23.16 -5.39
C LYS A 152 -7.43 -23.77 -4.43
N ALA A 153 -7.47 -23.30 -3.18
CA ALA A 153 -8.50 -23.74 -2.22
C ALA A 153 -9.85 -23.07 -2.50
N ALA A 154 -9.82 -21.79 -2.91
CA ALA A 154 -11.03 -21.04 -3.22
C ALA A 154 -11.75 -21.54 -4.48
N ASN A 155 -11.00 -21.88 -5.53
CA ASN A 155 -11.53 -22.48 -6.76
C ASN A 155 -10.49 -23.37 -7.43
N ALA A 156 -10.53 -24.66 -7.08
CA ALA A 156 -9.55 -25.64 -7.55
C ALA A 156 -9.56 -25.82 -9.07
N GLU A 157 -10.75 -25.77 -9.73
CA GLU A 157 -10.86 -25.91 -11.17
C GLU A 157 -10.22 -24.73 -11.90
N ARG A 158 -10.59 -23.50 -11.52
CA ARG A 158 -10.10 -22.28 -12.15
C ARG A 158 -8.60 -22.12 -12.02
N TYR A 159 -8.05 -22.43 -10.85
CA TYR A 159 -6.66 -22.18 -10.51
C TYR A 159 -5.74 -23.41 -10.56
N ALA A 160 -6.24 -24.57 -11.02
CA ALA A 160 -5.46 -25.81 -11.14
C ALA A 160 -4.15 -25.63 -11.92
N SER A 161 -4.18 -24.80 -12.95
CA SER A 161 -3.04 -24.59 -13.86
C SER A 161 -1.97 -23.64 -13.32
N LEU A 162 -2.22 -22.96 -12.19
CA LEU A 162 -1.21 -22.08 -11.59
C LEU A 162 -0.06 -22.90 -11.01
N VAL A 163 1.16 -22.40 -11.20
CA VAL A 163 2.40 -23.03 -10.71
C VAL A 163 3.29 -21.96 -10.11
N HIS A 164 3.60 -22.10 -8.82
CA HIS A 164 4.53 -21.18 -8.17
C HIS A 164 5.74 -21.94 -7.60
N PRO A 165 6.96 -21.65 -8.10
CA PRO A 165 8.15 -22.44 -7.75
C PRO A 165 8.72 -22.16 -6.34
N GLY A 166 8.19 -21.16 -5.64
CA GLY A 166 8.64 -20.70 -4.32
C GLY A 166 8.98 -19.22 -4.33
N ASP A 167 8.99 -18.58 -3.15
CA ASP A 167 9.07 -17.11 -3.04
C ASP A 167 10.45 -16.52 -3.40
N ALA A 168 11.49 -17.35 -3.52
CA ALA A 168 12.77 -16.92 -4.12
C ALA A 168 12.61 -16.42 -5.57
N PHE A 169 11.56 -16.83 -6.27
CA PHE A 169 11.25 -16.45 -7.64
C PHE A 169 10.24 -15.28 -7.72
N ALA A 170 9.63 -14.89 -6.59
CA ALA A 170 8.59 -13.87 -6.53
C ALA A 170 9.03 -12.53 -7.16
N PHE A 171 10.28 -12.15 -6.96
CA PHE A 171 10.84 -10.90 -7.48
C PHE A 171 10.87 -10.86 -9.02
N ASP A 172 11.25 -11.95 -9.69
CA ASP A 172 11.27 -11.98 -11.16
C ASP A 172 9.87 -12.22 -11.75
N ILE A 173 8.99 -12.93 -11.03
CA ILE A 173 7.57 -13.03 -11.39
C ILE A 173 6.93 -11.64 -11.40
N PHE A 174 7.20 -10.82 -10.38
CA PHE A 174 6.73 -9.43 -10.33
C PHE A 174 7.33 -8.57 -11.44
N SER A 175 8.64 -8.74 -11.73
CA SER A 175 9.30 -8.10 -12.86
C SER A 175 8.70 -8.50 -14.21
N ALA A 176 8.32 -9.78 -14.37
CA ALA A 176 7.72 -10.28 -15.61
C ALA A 176 6.38 -9.61 -15.91
N VAL A 177 5.58 -9.30 -14.85
CA VAL A 177 4.35 -8.50 -15.01
C VAL A 177 4.69 -7.08 -15.45
N GLY A 178 5.64 -6.41 -14.79
CA GLY A 178 6.10 -5.07 -15.20
C GLY A 178 6.55 -5.01 -16.67
N ARG A 179 7.28 -6.04 -17.12
CA ARG A 179 7.69 -6.17 -18.54
C ARG A 179 6.48 -6.39 -19.46
N ALA A 180 5.53 -7.24 -19.07
CA ALA A 180 4.32 -7.52 -19.85
C ALA A 180 3.44 -6.27 -20.05
N LEU A 181 3.36 -5.38 -19.06
CA LEU A 181 2.60 -4.15 -19.14
C LEU A 181 3.19 -3.11 -20.10
N ARG A 182 4.45 -3.26 -20.52
CA ARG A 182 5.08 -2.43 -21.55
C ARG A 182 4.76 -2.87 -23.00
N MET A 183 4.06 -4.00 -23.16
CA MET A 183 3.67 -4.51 -24.48
C MET A 183 2.40 -3.82 -24.95
N SER A 184 2.46 -3.20 -26.14
CA SER A 184 1.28 -2.60 -26.78
C SER A 184 0.41 -3.67 -27.46
N GLY A 185 -0.90 -3.50 -27.40
CA GLY A 185 -1.89 -4.15 -28.25
C GLY A 185 -2.35 -5.56 -27.87
N SER A 186 -1.46 -6.44 -27.40
CA SER A 186 -1.83 -7.82 -27.01
C SER A 186 -1.60 -8.11 -25.52
N GLY A 187 -1.27 -7.07 -24.76
CA GLY A 187 -1.04 -7.16 -23.32
C GLY A 187 -2.31 -7.06 -22.48
N PRO A 188 -2.20 -7.18 -21.16
CA PRO A 188 -3.35 -7.15 -20.25
C PRO A 188 -4.01 -5.78 -20.15
N LEU A 189 -3.38 -4.74 -20.66
CA LEU A 189 -3.95 -3.40 -20.74
C LEU A 189 -4.85 -3.21 -21.98
N GLY A 190 -4.94 -4.19 -22.89
CA GLY A 190 -5.71 -4.08 -24.13
C GLY A 190 -5.16 -2.94 -25.01
N PRO A 191 -6.00 -1.93 -25.39
CA PRO A 191 -5.57 -0.84 -26.25
C PRO A 191 -4.78 0.26 -25.52
N LEU A 192 -4.65 0.18 -24.18
CA LEU A 192 -3.98 1.20 -23.38
C LEU A 192 -2.46 1.02 -23.43
N GLU A 193 -1.72 2.13 -23.47
CA GLU A 193 -0.26 2.14 -23.46
C GLU A 193 0.25 2.75 -22.15
N ALA A 194 0.90 1.93 -21.32
CA ALA A 194 1.50 2.38 -20.06
C ALA A 194 2.62 3.39 -20.33
N GLN A 195 2.42 4.62 -19.93
CA GLN A 195 3.46 5.66 -19.94
C GLN A 195 4.32 5.59 -18.68
N ARG A 196 3.69 5.27 -17.55
CA ARG A 196 4.31 5.16 -16.23
C ARG A 196 3.80 3.91 -15.53
N ILE A 197 4.71 3.17 -14.90
CA ILE A 197 4.38 1.99 -14.09
C ILE A 197 4.93 2.21 -12.69
N ILE A 198 4.04 2.36 -11.71
CA ILE A 198 4.37 2.58 -10.31
C ILE A 198 4.10 1.29 -9.55
N ALA A 199 5.14 0.72 -8.90
CA ALA A 199 4.97 -0.44 -8.03
C ALA A 199 4.56 0.00 -6.64
N ILE A 200 3.54 -0.68 -6.06
CA ILE A 200 3.05 -0.45 -4.71
C ILE A 200 2.92 -1.77 -3.95
N GLY A 201 3.04 -1.71 -2.65
CA GLY A 201 2.79 -2.85 -1.77
C GLY A 201 2.79 -2.43 -0.32
N GLU A 202 1.86 -3.02 0.43
CA GLU A 202 1.60 -2.72 1.82
C GLU A 202 2.12 -3.84 2.73
N SER A 203 2.63 -3.48 3.92
CA SER A 203 2.97 -4.42 4.99
C SER A 203 4.06 -5.43 4.58
N GLN A 204 3.73 -6.71 4.55
CA GLN A 204 4.61 -7.77 4.09
C GLN A 204 5.13 -7.49 2.67
N SER A 205 4.26 -7.09 1.76
CA SER A 205 4.61 -6.76 0.38
C SER A 205 5.55 -5.56 0.30
N ALA A 206 5.40 -4.58 1.20
CA ALA A 206 6.35 -3.48 1.36
C ALA A 206 7.76 -3.98 1.70
N GLY A 207 7.86 -5.01 2.57
CA GLY A 207 9.14 -5.66 2.89
C GLY A 207 9.79 -6.34 1.68
N PHE A 208 9.01 -6.92 0.78
CA PHE A 208 9.48 -7.45 -0.52
C PHE A 208 9.89 -6.32 -1.46
N LEU A 209 9.13 -5.23 -1.53
CA LEU A 209 9.48 -4.07 -2.36
C LEU A 209 10.77 -3.38 -1.91
N VAL A 210 11.08 -3.33 -0.60
CA VAL A 210 12.39 -2.84 -0.13
C VAL A 210 13.52 -3.68 -0.71
N THR A 211 13.39 -5.00 -0.70
CA THR A 211 14.37 -5.90 -1.32
C THR A 211 14.42 -5.72 -2.82
N TYR A 212 13.26 -5.56 -3.46
CA TYR A 212 13.18 -5.31 -4.89
C TYR A 212 13.97 -4.05 -5.28
N VAL A 213 13.71 -2.93 -4.62
CA VAL A 213 14.41 -1.65 -4.85
C VAL A 213 15.90 -1.78 -4.63
N ASN A 214 16.30 -2.47 -3.55
CA ASN A 214 17.70 -2.53 -3.13
C ASN A 214 18.56 -3.52 -3.95
N ALA A 215 17.97 -4.60 -4.47
CA ALA A 215 18.72 -5.68 -5.07
C ALA A 215 18.28 -6.02 -6.52
N VAL A 216 16.99 -5.92 -6.83
CA VAL A 216 16.42 -6.43 -8.08
C VAL A 216 16.22 -5.34 -9.13
N ASP A 217 15.71 -4.16 -8.74
CA ASP A 217 15.49 -3.04 -9.66
C ASP A 217 16.76 -2.59 -10.41
N PRO A 218 17.97 -2.59 -9.83
CA PRO A 218 19.20 -2.31 -10.58
C PRO A 218 19.41 -3.23 -11.79
N ILE A 219 18.88 -4.46 -11.73
CA ILE A 219 19.00 -5.49 -12.77
C ILE A 219 17.82 -5.42 -13.75
N GLU A 220 16.58 -5.41 -13.23
CA GLU A 220 15.36 -5.64 -14.02
C GLU A 220 14.76 -4.37 -14.62
N ARG A 221 14.82 -3.25 -13.93
CA ARG A 221 14.43 -1.91 -14.39
C ARG A 221 13.02 -1.82 -14.99
N CYS A 222 12.06 -2.50 -14.36
CA CYS A 222 10.70 -2.65 -14.89
C CYS A 222 9.75 -1.52 -14.50
N PHE A 223 10.02 -0.84 -13.38
CA PHE A 223 9.16 0.18 -12.79
C PHE A 223 9.77 1.56 -12.87
N ASP A 224 8.91 2.59 -12.90
CA ASP A 224 9.32 4.00 -12.98
C ASP A 224 9.33 4.69 -11.62
N ALA A 225 8.63 4.11 -10.63
CA ALA A 225 8.65 4.54 -9.23
C ALA A 225 8.17 3.42 -8.31
N PHE A 226 8.39 3.64 -7.01
CA PHE A 226 7.90 2.77 -5.94
C PHE A 226 7.19 3.59 -4.87
N LEU A 227 5.99 3.13 -4.46
CA LEU A 227 5.28 3.61 -3.28
C LEU A 227 5.23 2.46 -2.26
N ILE A 228 6.02 2.56 -1.20
CA ILE A 228 6.19 1.51 -0.19
C ILE A 228 5.34 1.88 1.02
N HIS A 229 4.24 1.16 1.22
CA HIS A 229 3.21 1.48 2.20
C HIS A 229 3.29 0.55 3.42
N GLY A 230 3.27 1.13 4.62
CA GLY A 230 3.21 0.36 5.87
C GLY A 230 4.39 -0.60 6.09
N ARG A 231 5.61 -0.21 5.68
CA ARG A 231 6.76 -1.13 5.72
C ARG A 231 7.23 -1.45 7.13
N PRO A 232 7.55 -2.72 7.44
CA PRO A 232 8.35 -3.08 8.60
C PRO A 232 9.81 -2.60 8.49
N GLY A 233 10.53 -2.59 9.61
CA GLY A 233 11.94 -2.21 9.64
C GLY A 233 12.84 -3.13 8.82
N ALA A 234 12.56 -4.44 8.87
CA ALA A 234 13.26 -5.44 8.06
C ALA A 234 12.70 -5.54 6.64
N ALA A 235 13.52 -5.99 5.71
CA ALA A 235 13.13 -6.34 4.35
C ALA A 235 13.15 -7.86 4.15
N ALA A 236 12.41 -8.39 3.17
CA ALA A 236 12.39 -9.82 2.83
C ALA A 236 13.76 -10.32 2.35
N GLY A 237 14.07 -11.59 2.53
CA GLY A 237 15.26 -12.22 1.94
C GLY A 237 15.08 -12.41 0.43
N LEU A 238 16.19 -12.49 -0.32
CA LEU A 238 16.13 -12.90 -1.75
C LEU A 238 15.70 -14.36 -1.93
N ASP A 239 15.79 -15.16 -0.87
CA ASP A 239 15.23 -16.51 -0.79
C ASP A 239 13.71 -16.53 -0.58
N GLY A 240 13.09 -15.35 -0.46
CA GLY A 240 11.65 -15.19 -0.20
C GLY A 240 11.26 -15.38 1.27
N VAL A 241 12.22 -15.63 2.15
CA VAL A 241 11.93 -15.76 3.58
C VAL A 241 11.81 -14.36 4.19
N TYR A 242 10.64 -14.11 4.80
CA TYR A 242 10.38 -12.83 5.45
C TYR A 242 9.76 -13.01 6.83
N LEU A 243 8.49 -13.32 6.90
CA LEU A 243 7.79 -13.61 8.13
C LEU A 243 7.57 -15.13 8.20
N ARG A 244 7.85 -15.73 9.32
CA ARG A 244 7.56 -17.14 9.56
C ARG A 244 6.45 -17.25 10.57
N ALA A 245 5.49 -18.13 10.28
CA ALA A 245 4.50 -18.50 11.27
C ALA A 245 5.22 -18.99 12.54
N PRO A 246 4.78 -18.56 13.74
CA PRO A 246 5.24 -19.12 14.98
C PRO A 246 5.04 -20.64 14.98
N ARG A 247 5.98 -21.41 15.56
CA ARG A 247 5.92 -22.88 15.54
C ARG A 247 4.71 -23.45 16.26
N ASP A 248 4.17 -22.71 17.21
CA ASP A 248 3.01 -23.03 18.05
C ASP A 248 1.71 -22.40 17.53
N GLY A 249 1.77 -21.61 16.44
CA GLY A 249 0.63 -20.90 15.89
C GLY A 249 0.19 -19.68 16.71
N ASP A 250 0.95 -19.30 17.74
CA ASP A 250 0.64 -18.14 18.58
C ASP A 250 0.98 -16.83 17.85
N LEU A 251 -0.02 -16.21 17.24
CA LEU A 251 0.10 -14.96 16.50
C LEU A 251 0.48 -13.76 17.39
N SER A 252 0.32 -13.87 18.73
CA SER A 252 0.78 -12.81 19.64
C SER A 252 2.30 -12.63 19.59
N GLN A 253 3.03 -13.65 19.18
CA GLN A 253 4.46 -13.57 18.92
C GLN A 253 4.79 -12.74 17.67
N LEU A 254 3.82 -12.52 16.76
CA LEU A 254 3.99 -11.59 15.64
C LEU A 254 4.00 -10.13 16.13
N SER A 255 3.41 -9.80 17.27
CA SER A 255 3.52 -8.49 17.89
C SER A 255 4.99 -8.12 18.23
N ASN A 256 5.86 -9.11 18.29
CA ASN A 256 7.31 -8.96 18.45
C ASN A 256 8.07 -8.91 17.11
N VAL A 257 7.40 -8.79 15.96
CA VAL A 257 8.04 -8.70 14.62
C VAL A 257 9.03 -7.54 14.58
N GLY A 258 8.76 -6.45 15.29
CA GLY A 258 9.70 -5.36 15.49
C GLY A 258 10.99 -5.77 16.22
N SER A 259 10.98 -6.87 16.99
CA SER A 259 12.15 -7.42 17.69
C SER A 259 12.91 -8.50 16.89
N ILE A 260 12.34 -9.01 15.81
CA ILE A 260 12.93 -10.10 15.01
C ILE A 260 14.10 -9.60 14.15
N SER A 261 14.18 -8.32 13.87
CA SER A 261 15.34 -7.72 13.20
C SER A 261 15.89 -6.58 14.04
N SER A 262 17.05 -6.76 14.61
CA SER A 262 17.81 -5.69 15.28
C SER A 262 18.19 -4.58 14.31
N ASP A 263 18.20 -4.86 12.99
CA ASP A 263 18.73 -3.98 11.96
C ASP A 263 17.62 -3.53 10.99
N GLY A 264 17.37 -2.23 10.93
CA GLY A 264 16.54 -1.65 9.89
C GLY A 264 17.27 -1.66 8.55
N HIS A 265 16.55 -2.04 7.47
CA HIS A 265 17.11 -1.97 6.12
C HIS A 265 16.62 -0.69 5.43
N ARG A 266 17.55 0.19 5.10
CA ARG A 266 17.29 1.44 4.40
C ARG A 266 17.08 1.21 2.89
N ILE A 267 16.49 2.18 2.24
CA ILE A 267 16.52 2.27 0.77
C ILE A 267 17.91 2.77 0.36
N ARG A 268 18.52 2.13 -0.62
CA ARG A 268 19.82 2.53 -1.17
C ARG A 268 19.77 3.97 -1.70
N GLU A 269 20.82 4.76 -1.47
CA GLU A 269 20.85 6.17 -1.87
C GLU A 269 21.01 6.39 -3.37
N ASP A 270 21.51 5.40 -4.10
CA ASP A 270 21.72 5.41 -5.54
C ASP A 270 20.57 4.78 -6.33
N VAL A 271 19.33 4.85 -5.79
CA VAL A 271 18.13 4.38 -6.51
C VAL A 271 17.99 5.05 -7.87
N ARG A 272 17.57 4.27 -8.84
CA ARG A 272 17.39 4.71 -10.22
C ARG A 272 16.16 5.58 -10.41
N VAL A 273 15.10 5.32 -9.66
CA VAL A 273 13.75 5.92 -9.80
C VAL A 273 13.25 6.45 -8.46
N PRO A 274 12.24 7.33 -8.46
CA PRO A 274 11.58 7.80 -7.25
C PRO A 274 11.07 6.69 -6.33
N VAL A 275 11.30 6.85 -5.04
CA VAL A 275 10.77 5.98 -3.98
C VAL A 275 10.15 6.84 -2.89
N LEU A 276 8.87 6.63 -2.61
CA LEU A 276 8.20 7.21 -1.44
C LEU A 276 7.83 6.08 -0.49
N THR A 277 8.16 6.24 0.79
CA THR A 277 7.72 5.35 1.86
C THR A 277 6.71 6.09 2.73
N LEU A 278 5.52 5.51 2.95
CA LEU A 278 4.50 6.00 3.87
C LEU A 278 4.37 5.02 5.04
N GLN A 279 4.43 5.54 6.26
CA GLN A 279 4.36 4.75 7.49
C GLN A 279 3.38 5.34 8.50
N SER A 280 2.67 4.49 9.22
CA SER A 280 1.84 4.82 10.38
C SER A 280 2.65 4.80 11.68
N GLU A 281 2.02 5.16 12.81
CA GLU A 281 2.61 4.98 14.15
C GLU A 281 2.94 3.52 14.44
N THR A 282 2.03 2.60 14.06
CA THR A 282 2.22 1.15 14.21
C THR A 282 3.45 0.67 13.48
N ASP A 283 3.65 1.13 12.23
CA ASP A 283 4.78 0.73 11.40
C ASP A 283 6.11 1.19 11.99
N VAL A 284 6.13 2.44 12.47
CA VAL A 284 7.34 3.03 13.06
C VAL A 284 7.75 2.28 14.32
N VAL A 285 6.81 1.99 15.23
CA VAL A 285 7.11 1.41 16.54
C VAL A 285 7.01 -0.12 16.53
N LEU A 286 5.79 -0.65 16.32
CA LEU A 286 5.55 -2.09 16.48
C LEU A 286 6.21 -2.91 15.38
N LEU A 287 6.20 -2.44 14.14
CA LEU A 287 6.85 -3.12 13.02
C LEU A 287 8.31 -2.69 12.82
N GLY A 288 8.83 -1.82 13.69
CA GLY A 288 10.24 -1.43 13.75
C GLY A 288 10.73 -0.58 12.58
N GLY A 289 9.81 0.01 11.80
CA GLY A 289 10.14 0.89 10.66
C GLY A 289 11.00 2.08 11.05
N GLY A 290 10.88 2.56 12.30
CA GLY A 290 11.72 3.61 12.83
C GLY A 290 13.21 3.31 12.80
N ARG A 291 13.62 2.04 12.88
CA ARG A 291 15.03 1.61 12.77
C ARG A 291 15.56 1.77 11.34
N ALA A 292 14.69 1.82 10.34
CA ALA A 292 15.05 2.02 8.94
C ALA A 292 14.91 3.49 8.50
N ARG A 293 14.70 4.43 9.45
CA ARG A 293 14.66 5.87 9.15
C ARG A 293 15.95 6.32 8.49
N GLN A 294 15.79 7.20 7.51
CA GLN A 294 16.88 7.84 6.79
C GLN A 294 16.45 9.25 6.37
N PRO A 295 17.40 10.17 6.12
CA PRO A 295 17.10 11.46 5.53
C PRO A 295 16.47 11.31 4.15
N ASP A 296 15.64 12.28 3.77
CA ASP A 296 15.18 12.44 2.40
C ASP A 296 16.38 12.80 1.49
N PHE A 297 16.38 12.26 0.27
CA PHE A 297 17.39 12.59 -0.74
C PHE A 297 16.74 12.77 -2.12
N GLU A 298 17.52 12.98 -3.18
CA GLU A 298 17.02 13.35 -4.51
C GLU A 298 15.84 12.49 -5.00
N ARG A 299 15.90 11.16 -4.77
CA ARG A 299 14.90 10.19 -5.24
C ARG A 299 14.23 9.41 -4.13
N PHE A 300 14.26 9.90 -2.89
CA PHE A 300 13.63 9.25 -1.75
C PHE A 300 12.88 10.25 -0.88
N ARG A 301 11.67 9.87 -0.47
CA ARG A 301 10.88 10.55 0.57
C ARG A 301 10.38 9.53 1.56
N LEU A 302 10.39 9.92 2.83
CA LEU A 302 9.76 9.19 3.92
C LEU A 302 8.68 10.06 4.53
N TRP A 303 7.45 9.56 4.52
CA TRP A 303 6.31 10.16 5.17
C TRP A 303 5.91 9.30 6.37
N GLU A 304 5.71 9.92 7.52
CA GLU A 304 5.21 9.29 8.73
C GLU A 304 3.94 10.00 9.17
N LEU A 305 2.86 9.25 9.36
CA LEU A 305 1.51 9.77 9.57
C LEU A 305 1.13 9.68 11.04
N ALA A 306 0.86 10.83 11.66
CA ALA A 306 0.41 10.93 13.03
C ALA A 306 -1.04 10.43 13.18
N GLY A 307 -1.32 9.73 14.27
CA GLY A 307 -2.67 9.22 14.57
C GLY A 307 -3.15 8.09 13.68
N ALA A 308 -2.27 7.47 12.88
CA ALA A 308 -2.61 6.39 11.98
C ALA A 308 -2.14 5.04 12.53
N ALA A 309 -2.89 3.99 12.19
CA ALA A 309 -2.54 2.59 12.44
C ALA A 309 -2.04 1.92 11.16
N HIS A 310 -1.46 0.73 11.27
CA HIS A 310 -1.05 -0.08 10.13
C HIS A 310 -2.20 -0.36 9.18
N PHE A 311 -3.36 -0.73 9.75
CA PHE A 311 -4.63 -0.84 9.05
C PHE A 311 -5.74 -0.25 9.94
N ASP A 312 -6.66 0.50 9.38
CA ASP A 312 -7.68 1.25 10.11
C ASP A 312 -9.11 0.83 9.71
N THR A 313 -10.13 1.43 10.34
CA THR A 313 -11.53 1.13 10.03
C THR A 313 -11.88 1.43 8.56
N TYR A 314 -11.21 2.41 7.91
CA TYR A 314 -11.44 2.64 6.48
C TYR A 314 -11.05 1.40 5.67
N GLY A 315 -9.83 0.92 5.81
CA GLY A 315 -9.35 -0.26 5.09
C GLY A 315 -10.10 -1.54 5.45
N LEU A 316 -10.52 -1.69 6.74
CA LEU A 316 -11.21 -2.87 7.23
C LEU A 316 -12.68 -2.95 6.83
N VAL A 317 -13.38 -1.81 6.81
CA VAL A 317 -14.86 -1.77 6.69
C VAL A 317 -15.32 -0.80 5.60
N ALA A 318 -14.97 0.49 5.72
CA ALA A 318 -15.57 1.53 4.91
C ALA A 318 -15.27 1.38 3.41
N THR A 319 -14.09 0.91 3.06
CA THR A 319 -13.66 0.70 1.67
C THR A 319 -14.58 -0.21 0.86
N HIS A 320 -15.28 -1.16 1.50
CA HIS A 320 -16.21 -2.07 0.82
C HIS A 320 -17.50 -1.38 0.38
N PHE A 321 -17.81 -0.24 0.96
CA PHE A 321 -19.00 0.56 0.71
C PHE A 321 -18.68 1.88 0.01
N ASP A 322 -17.42 2.33 0.11
CA ASP A 322 -16.96 3.60 -0.43
C ASP A 322 -16.94 3.57 -1.96
N ARG A 323 -17.90 4.27 -2.56
CA ARG A 323 -18.14 4.39 -4.00
C ARG A 323 -18.50 5.84 -4.36
N ASP A 324 -18.30 6.21 -5.59
CA ASP A 324 -18.74 7.53 -6.07
C ASP A 324 -20.23 7.74 -5.79
N GLY A 325 -20.55 8.88 -5.15
CA GLY A 325 -21.91 9.24 -4.79
C GLY A 325 -22.46 8.54 -3.54
N ILE A 326 -21.62 7.87 -2.73
CA ILE A 326 -22.06 7.41 -1.40
C ILE A 326 -22.53 8.61 -0.58
N PRO A 327 -23.69 8.53 0.10
CA PRO A 327 -24.10 9.55 1.06
C PRO A 327 -23.05 9.66 2.18
N ILE A 328 -22.68 10.89 2.52
CA ILE A 328 -21.63 11.12 3.52
C ILE A 328 -22.01 10.55 4.89
N GLU A 329 -23.29 10.52 5.22
CA GLU A 329 -23.81 9.92 6.45
C GLU A 329 -23.60 8.40 6.47
N GLU A 330 -23.75 7.74 5.32
CA GLU A 330 -23.48 6.31 5.16
C GLU A 330 -21.98 6.01 5.32
N LEU A 331 -21.12 6.79 4.66
CA LEU A 331 -19.66 6.64 4.81
C LEU A 331 -19.24 6.88 6.27
N ALA A 332 -19.77 7.92 6.93
CA ALA A 332 -19.48 8.21 8.32
C ALA A 332 -19.94 7.09 9.29
N GLN A 333 -21.01 6.35 8.96
CA GLN A 333 -21.44 5.19 9.74
C GLN A 333 -20.43 4.02 9.62
N HIS A 334 -19.89 3.78 8.42
CA HIS A 334 -18.88 2.75 8.21
C HIS A 334 -17.51 3.09 8.83
N LEU A 335 -17.27 4.36 9.11
CA LEU A 335 -16.09 4.84 9.83
C LEU A 335 -16.32 4.94 11.36
N ALA A 336 -17.48 4.55 11.86
CA ALA A 336 -17.75 4.62 13.29
C ALA A 336 -16.77 3.71 14.08
N PRO A 337 -16.28 4.15 15.25
CA PRO A 337 -15.45 3.32 16.11
C PRO A 337 -16.12 1.99 16.43
N THR A 338 -15.41 0.88 16.24
CA THR A 338 -15.87 -0.47 16.56
C THR A 338 -14.77 -1.24 17.30
N ASP A 339 -15.15 -2.05 18.27
CA ASP A 339 -14.29 -2.97 19.00
C ASP A 339 -14.51 -4.43 18.59
N GLU A 340 -15.40 -4.67 17.62
CA GLU A 340 -15.66 -5.99 17.04
C GLU A 340 -15.34 -5.96 15.53
N PHE A 341 -14.52 -6.90 15.07
CA PHE A 341 -14.16 -7.05 13.67
C PHE A 341 -13.96 -8.52 13.31
N LEU A 342 -14.68 -9.01 12.29
CA LEU A 342 -14.62 -10.40 11.79
C LEU A 342 -14.74 -11.47 12.90
N GLY A 343 -15.57 -11.20 13.92
CA GLY A 343 -15.76 -12.07 15.07
C GLY A 343 -14.61 -12.03 16.09
N MET A 344 -13.64 -11.14 15.92
CA MET A 344 -12.61 -10.86 16.93
C MET A 344 -13.03 -9.67 17.77
N GLN A 345 -12.80 -9.74 19.08
CA GLN A 345 -13.08 -8.66 20.04
C GLN A 345 -11.79 -7.95 20.42
N ALA A 346 -11.72 -6.65 20.18
CA ALA A 346 -10.63 -5.78 20.62
C ALA A 346 -10.88 -5.26 22.05
N GLY A 347 -9.80 -4.91 22.75
CA GLY A 347 -9.87 -4.32 24.09
C GLY A 347 -10.30 -2.84 24.10
N ALA A 348 -10.21 -2.19 22.93
CA ALA A 348 -10.69 -0.82 22.69
C ALA A 348 -11.12 -0.71 21.22
N PRO A 349 -11.98 0.27 20.86
CA PRO A 349 -12.31 0.51 19.46
C PRO A 349 -11.05 0.71 18.62
N VAL A 350 -11.00 0.01 17.46
CA VAL A 350 -9.89 0.13 16.50
C VAL A 350 -9.79 1.55 15.96
N ASN A 351 -8.65 1.90 15.35
CA ASN A 351 -8.44 3.23 14.79
C ASN A 351 -9.48 3.54 13.70
N SER A 352 -10.32 4.53 13.95
CA SER A 352 -11.42 4.94 13.07
C SER A 352 -11.09 6.17 12.22
N GLY A 353 -9.84 6.61 12.21
CA GLY A 353 -9.41 7.75 11.41
C GLY A 353 -9.16 7.36 9.95
N PRO A 354 -9.91 7.93 8.96
CA PRO A 354 -9.73 7.61 7.55
C PRO A 354 -8.53 8.33 6.92
N GLN A 355 -7.68 8.91 7.72
CA GLN A 355 -6.60 9.79 7.28
C GLN A 355 -5.56 9.09 6.41
N GLN A 356 -5.33 7.78 6.61
CA GLN A 356 -4.41 7.02 5.79
C GLN A 356 -4.86 6.94 4.33
N HIS A 357 -6.16 6.72 4.09
CA HIS A 357 -6.76 6.78 2.76
C HIS A 357 -6.45 8.10 2.04
N TYR A 358 -6.74 9.24 2.67
CA TYR A 358 -6.55 10.55 2.03
C TYR A 358 -5.08 10.92 1.83
N VAL A 359 -4.22 10.59 2.79
CA VAL A 359 -2.76 10.85 2.66
C VAL A 359 -2.14 9.94 1.60
N LEU A 360 -2.63 8.70 1.46
CA LEU A 360 -2.16 7.78 0.42
C LEU A 360 -2.58 8.25 -0.98
N ASN A 361 -3.79 8.85 -1.15
CA ASN A 361 -4.20 9.52 -2.38
C ASN A 361 -3.21 10.63 -2.78
N ALA A 362 -2.84 11.48 -1.82
CA ALA A 362 -1.85 12.53 -2.05
C ALA A 362 -0.46 11.95 -2.37
N ALA A 363 -0.04 10.93 -1.64
CA ALA A 363 1.24 10.25 -1.86
C ALA A 363 1.36 9.69 -3.29
N LEU A 364 0.32 8.98 -3.76
CA LEU A 364 0.31 8.43 -5.13
C LEU A 364 0.31 9.54 -6.20
N THR A 365 -0.49 10.60 -6.00
CA THR A 365 -0.50 11.77 -6.87
C THR A 365 0.88 12.40 -7.00
N HIS A 366 1.58 12.56 -5.87
CA HIS A 366 2.93 13.11 -5.87
C HIS A 366 3.95 12.18 -6.52
N VAL A 367 3.85 10.86 -6.32
CA VAL A 367 4.74 9.89 -6.97
C VAL A 367 4.54 9.91 -8.49
N ASP A 368 3.30 9.93 -8.97
CA ASP A 368 3.00 10.08 -10.41
C ASP A 368 3.58 11.38 -10.99
N ARG A 369 3.37 12.50 -10.29
CA ARG A 369 3.92 13.78 -10.67
C ARG A 369 5.45 13.79 -10.66
N TRP A 370 6.07 13.11 -9.70
CA TRP A 370 7.53 13.00 -9.62
C TRP A 370 8.12 12.28 -10.84
N VAL A 371 7.46 11.20 -11.28
CA VAL A 371 7.86 10.49 -12.51
C VAL A 371 7.63 11.36 -13.75
N ARG A 372 6.48 12.04 -13.82
CA ARG A 372 6.05 12.79 -15.01
C ARG A 372 6.78 14.11 -15.20
N GLU A 373 7.01 14.84 -14.10
CA GLU A 373 7.47 16.23 -14.12
C GLU A 373 8.82 16.44 -13.42
N GLY A 374 9.34 15.40 -12.76
CA GLY A 374 10.56 15.52 -11.94
C GLY A 374 10.36 16.30 -10.63
N VAL A 375 9.09 16.58 -10.24
CA VAL A 375 8.76 17.36 -9.02
C VAL A 375 8.56 16.40 -7.85
N PRO A 376 9.49 16.39 -6.86
CA PRO A 376 9.37 15.47 -5.73
C PRO A 376 8.22 15.84 -4.79
N PRO A 377 7.68 14.87 -4.04
CA PRO A 377 6.75 15.12 -2.94
C PRO A 377 7.35 16.08 -1.91
N PRO A 378 6.53 16.84 -1.17
CA PRO A 378 7.01 17.66 -0.07
C PRO A 378 7.75 16.79 0.96
N GLN A 379 8.76 17.36 1.60
CA GLN A 379 9.40 16.74 2.77
C GLN A 379 8.44 16.79 3.94
N ALA A 380 8.36 15.69 4.70
CA ALA A 380 7.51 15.60 5.88
C ALA A 380 8.34 15.52 7.17
N PRO A 381 7.88 16.16 8.26
CA PRO A 381 8.45 15.92 9.57
C PRO A 381 8.31 14.44 9.95
N ARG A 382 9.20 13.95 10.79
CA ARG A 382 9.10 12.59 11.37
C ARG A 382 8.28 12.64 12.64
N LEU A 383 7.67 11.51 13.00
CA LEU A 383 7.08 11.36 14.34
C LEU A 383 8.16 11.52 15.41
N ASP A 384 7.87 12.28 16.47
CA ASP A 384 8.78 12.45 17.58
C ASP A 384 8.90 11.14 18.36
N THR A 385 10.12 10.70 18.62
CA THR A 385 10.42 9.47 19.38
C THR A 385 11.27 9.77 20.59
N ALA A 386 11.07 9.01 21.67
CA ALA A 386 11.82 9.17 22.89
C ALA A 386 13.26 8.65 22.80
N ASP A 387 13.53 7.79 21.81
CA ASP A 387 14.83 7.16 21.59
C ASP A 387 15.18 7.05 20.10
N ALA A 388 16.47 6.84 19.80
CA ALA A 388 16.94 6.74 18.42
C ALA A 388 16.49 5.47 17.69
N ALA A 389 16.07 4.43 18.42
CA ALA A 389 15.54 3.20 17.84
C ALA A 389 14.04 3.30 17.54
N ALA A 390 13.42 4.44 17.88
CA ALA A 390 12.00 4.72 17.70
C ALA A 390 11.08 3.65 18.32
N THR A 391 11.42 3.22 19.54
CA THR A 391 10.64 2.21 20.25
C THR A 391 9.44 2.81 20.98
N GLN A 392 9.44 4.14 21.19
CA GLN A 392 8.37 4.86 21.88
C GLN A 392 8.14 6.23 21.24
N LEU A 393 6.88 6.55 20.97
CA LEU A 393 6.44 7.85 20.46
C LEU A 393 6.31 8.88 21.60
N VAL A 394 6.66 10.13 21.30
CA VAL A 394 6.40 11.27 22.22
C VAL A 394 5.00 11.79 21.97
N ARG A 395 4.19 11.87 23.03
CA ARG A 395 2.81 12.36 22.97
C ARG A 395 2.66 13.68 23.69
N ASP A 396 1.66 14.45 23.30
CA ASP A 396 1.27 15.66 24.00
C ASP A 396 0.42 15.35 25.25
N HIS A 397 -0.05 16.41 25.91
CA HIS A 397 -0.86 16.32 27.15
C HIS A 397 -2.27 15.75 26.92
N VAL A 398 -2.72 15.63 25.67
CA VAL A 398 -4.00 15.01 25.28
C VAL A 398 -3.81 13.53 24.93
N GLY A 399 -2.57 13.11 24.67
CA GLY A 399 -2.22 11.76 24.27
C GLY A 399 -1.99 11.61 22.76
N ILE A 400 -1.99 12.71 22.01
CA ILE A 400 -1.74 12.71 20.57
C ILE A 400 -0.24 12.71 20.30
N VAL A 401 0.21 11.94 19.34
CA VAL A 401 1.62 11.89 18.94
C VAL A 401 2.08 13.25 18.41
N ARG A 402 3.34 13.61 18.69
CA ARG A 402 3.99 14.80 18.19
C ARG A 402 4.78 14.49 16.90
N GLY A 403 4.96 15.51 16.07
CA GLY A 403 5.64 15.35 14.78
C GLY A 403 4.78 14.65 13.74
N GLY A 404 5.42 14.17 12.67
CA GLY A 404 4.76 13.50 11.55
C GLY A 404 3.89 14.39 10.68
N ILE A 405 3.28 13.80 9.67
CA ILE A 405 2.20 14.42 8.89
C ILE A 405 0.96 14.50 9.79
N ARG A 406 0.45 15.71 9.96
CA ARG A 406 -0.68 15.98 10.84
C ARG A 406 -1.89 16.36 10.00
N THR A 407 -2.92 15.55 10.08
CA THR A 407 -4.21 15.75 9.41
C THR A 407 -5.19 16.48 10.33
N PRO A 408 -6.35 16.95 9.83
CA PRO A 408 -7.34 17.61 10.67
C PRO A 408 -7.83 16.76 11.84
N TRP A 409 -7.85 15.42 11.74
CA TRP A 409 -8.21 14.51 12.84
C TRP A 409 -7.23 14.56 14.02
N VAL A 410 -6.00 15.00 13.77
CA VAL A 410 -4.93 15.10 14.76
C VAL A 410 -4.75 16.55 15.23
N GLU A 411 -4.95 17.55 14.35
CA GLU A 411 -4.82 18.97 14.68
C GLU A 411 -6.03 19.55 15.40
N ALA A 412 -7.23 19.03 15.09
CA ALA A 412 -8.46 19.38 15.75
C ALA A 412 -9.19 18.11 16.24
N PRO A 413 -8.62 17.41 17.25
CA PRO A 413 -9.10 16.09 17.63
C PRO A 413 -10.41 16.14 18.41
N SER A 414 -11.31 15.20 18.12
CA SER A 414 -12.45 14.83 18.97
C SER A 414 -12.22 13.48 19.67
N ALA A 415 -11.19 12.78 19.27
CA ALA A 415 -10.70 11.54 19.86
C ALA A 415 -9.17 11.47 19.72
N VAL A 416 -8.51 10.70 20.55
CA VAL A 416 -7.12 10.29 20.34
C VAL A 416 -7.13 9.13 19.39
N LEU A 417 -6.63 9.34 18.18
CA LEU A 417 -6.31 8.29 17.22
C LEU A 417 -4.86 7.85 17.46
N SER A 418 -4.62 6.56 17.48
CA SER A 418 -3.30 6.02 17.79
C SER A 418 -3.01 4.74 17.03
N GLY A 419 -1.75 4.53 16.67
CA GLY A 419 -1.23 3.26 16.13
C GLY A 419 -0.87 2.23 17.20
N GLU A 420 -1.09 2.52 18.49
CA GLU A 420 -0.87 1.54 19.56
C GLU A 420 -1.94 0.45 19.52
N SER A 421 -1.54 -0.78 19.89
CA SER A 421 -2.46 -1.94 19.92
C SER A 421 -3.73 -1.62 20.71
N PRO A 422 -4.91 -1.96 20.19
CA PRO A 422 -6.17 -1.85 20.93
C PRO A 422 -6.33 -2.94 22.00
N GLY A 423 -5.40 -3.91 22.06
CA GLY A 423 -5.57 -5.17 22.78
C GLY A 423 -6.47 -6.15 22.03
N GLY A 424 -6.51 -7.40 22.47
CA GLY A 424 -7.24 -8.48 21.81
C GLY A 424 -6.31 -9.45 21.07
N ASP A 425 -6.89 -10.43 20.39
CA ASP A 425 -6.20 -11.56 19.79
C ASP A 425 -5.81 -11.35 18.31
N GLY A 426 -4.98 -12.24 17.79
CA GLY A 426 -4.67 -12.31 16.37
C GLY A 426 -3.95 -11.06 15.83
N PHE A 427 -4.42 -10.55 14.71
CA PHE A 427 -3.86 -9.36 14.05
C PHE A 427 -4.35 -8.02 14.60
N LEU A 428 -5.21 -8.01 15.62
CA LEU A 428 -5.80 -6.78 16.18
C LEU A 428 -4.74 -5.77 16.61
N PHE A 429 -3.53 -6.23 17.01
CA PHE A 429 -2.42 -5.35 17.37
C PHE A 429 -2.00 -4.37 16.25
N LEU A 430 -2.36 -4.65 14.98
CA LEU A 430 -2.06 -3.81 13.83
C LEU A 430 -3.06 -2.67 13.63
N PHE A 431 -4.24 -2.75 14.26
CA PHE A 431 -5.38 -1.88 13.90
C PHE A 431 -5.47 -0.60 14.72
N GLY A 432 -4.51 -0.36 15.63
CA GLY A 432 -4.49 0.84 16.44
C GLY A 432 -5.74 1.01 17.30
N LYS A 433 -5.92 2.18 17.88
CA LYS A 433 -7.09 2.45 18.75
C LYS A 433 -7.63 3.86 18.60
N THR A 434 -8.90 4.00 18.93
CA THR A 434 -9.65 5.26 19.04
C THR A 434 -10.09 5.44 20.50
N LEU A 435 -9.68 6.52 21.13
CA LEU A 435 -10.08 6.88 22.50
C LEU A 435 -10.83 8.20 22.44
N ALA A 436 -12.13 8.19 22.71
CA ALA A 436 -12.94 9.40 22.75
C ALA A 436 -12.41 10.37 23.83
N LEU A 437 -12.33 11.65 23.47
CA LEU A 437 -12.02 12.70 24.47
C LEU A 437 -13.24 12.95 25.35
N ASP A 438 -13.01 13.14 26.64
CA ASP A 438 -14.06 13.48 27.59
C ASP A 438 -14.53 14.95 27.43
N GLU A 439 -15.74 15.25 27.94
CA GLU A 439 -16.35 16.56 27.85
C GLU A 439 -15.47 17.68 28.46
N PRO A 440 -14.84 17.52 29.64
CA PRO A 440 -13.92 18.53 30.19
C PRO A 440 -12.73 18.82 29.30
N THR A 441 -12.17 17.79 28.63
CA THR A 441 -11.05 17.95 27.68
C THR A 441 -11.51 18.68 26.42
N LEU A 442 -12.67 18.29 25.85
CA LEU A 442 -13.25 18.99 24.70
C LEU A 442 -13.58 20.44 25.00
N ALA A 443 -14.17 20.74 26.15
CA ALA A 443 -14.46 22.13 26.59
C ALA A 443 -13.18 22.96 26.75
N ARG A 444 -12.09 22.34 27.21
CA ARG A 444 -10.79 23.00 27.35
C ARG A 444 -10.13 23.25 26.00
N LEU A 445 -10.21 22.29 25.08
CA LEU A 445 -9.68 22.42 23.74
C LEU A 445 -10.49 23.39 22.87
N TYR A 446 -11.82 23.38 23.02
CA TYR A 446 -12.76 24.16 22.21
C TYR A 446 -13.73 24.96 23.10
N PRO A 447 -13.28 26.07 23.70
CA PRO A 447 -14.16 26.91 24.55
C PRO A 447 -15.39 27.44 23.81
N GLY A 448 -15.29 27.62 22.48
CA GLY A 448 -16.42 28.00 21.60
C GLY A 448 -17.27 26.82 21.12
N GLY A 449 -17.10 25.64 21.71
CA GLY A 449 -17.89 24.46 21.46
C GLY A 449 -17.70 23.84 20.05
N PRO A 450 -18.71 23.10 19.55
CA PRO A 450 -18.65 22.40 18.26
C PRO A 450 -18.37 23.31 17.06
N ALA A 451 -18.82 24.57 17.11
CA ALA A 451 -18.56 25.54 16.05
C ALA A 451 -17.07 25.91 15.95
N GLU A 452 -16.38 26.00 17.08
CA GLU A 452 -14.95 26.24 17.11
C GLU A 452 -14.17 25.02 16.61
N HIS A 453 -14.55 23.83 17.07
CA HIS A 453 -13.96 22.58 16.56
C HIS A 453 -14.03 22.51 15.05
N ARG A 454 -15.21 22.71 14.45
CA ARG A 454 -15.39 22.71 12.98
C ARG A 454 -14.46 23.69 12.28
N ARG A 455 -14.42 24.95 12.74
CA ARG A 455 -13.53 25.96 12.15
C ARG A 455 -12.07 25.54 12.20
N ARG A 456 -11.61 24.96 13.34
CA ARG A 456 -10.23 24.48 13.46
C ARG A 456 -9.96 23.27 12.58
N PHE A 457 -10.93 22.37 12.46
CA PHE A 457 -10.84 21.19 11.60
C PHE A 457 -10.74 21.62 10.12
N GLU A 458 -11.60 22.52 9.67
CA GLU A 458 -11.56 23.07 8.31
C GLU A 458 -10.26 23.84 8.04
N ALA A 459 -9.78 24.62 9.00
CA ALA A 459 -8.50 25.30 8.87
C ALA A 459 -7.34 24.31 8.75
N ALA A 460 -7.31 23.27 9.59
CA ALA A 460 -6.29 22.22 9.53
C ALA A 460 -6.37 21.41 8.21
N THR A 461 -7.57 21.18 7.67
CA THR A 461 -7.74 20.59 6.33
C THR A 461 -7.07 21.46 5.28
N GLY A 462 -7.35 22.77 5.29
CA GLY A 462 -6.72 23.71 4.35
C GLY A 462 -5.19 23.79 4.48
N ASP A 463 -4.68 23.70 5.73
CA ASP A 463 -3.23 23.68 5.98
C ASP A 463 -2.58 22.40 5.42
N ALA A 464 -3.19 21.24 5.62
CA ALA A 464 -2.70 19.97 5.10
C ALA A 464 -2.76 19.91 3.57
N VAL A 465 -3.78 20.50 2.93
CA VAL A 465 -3.86 20.67 1.47
C VAL A 465 -2.74 21.58 0.97
N ARG A 466 -2.51 22.73 1.59
CA ARG A 466 -1.42 23.65 1.22
C ARG A 466 -0.05 23.01 1.38
N ALA A 467 0.13 22.18 2.40
CA ALA A 467 1.36 21.42 2.63
C ALA A 467 1.54 20.24 1.63
N GLY A 468 0.49 19.88 0.88
CA GLY A 468 0.50 18.80 -0.09
C GLY A 468 0.31 17.42 0.51
N TYR A 469 -0.19 17.30 1.74
CA TYR A 469 -0.46 16.02 2.40
C TYR A 469 -1.88 15.53 2.19
N LEU A 470 -2.79 16.41 1.78
CA LEU A 470 -4.14 16.09 1.36
C LEU A 470 -4.40 16.70 -0.03
N LEU A 471 -5.31 16.11 -0.79
CA LEU A 471 -5.68 16.63 -2.09
C LEU A 471 -6.81 17.66 -1.97
N PRO A 472 -6.81 18.72 -2.81
CA PRO A 472 -7.91 19.69 -2.83
C PRO A 472 -9.28 19.05 -3.08
N GLU A 473 -9.34 18.05 -3.96
CA GLU A 473 -10.57 17.32 -4.32
C GLU A 473 -11.14 16.44 -3.20
N ASP A 474 -10.34 16.13 -2.15
CA ASP A 474 -10.79 15.37 -0.99
C ASP A 474 -11.26 16.29 0.16
N ALA A 475 -10.94 17.60 0.09
CA ALA A 475 -11.16 18.55 1.20
C ALA A 475 -12.64 18.71 1.59
N ASP A 476 -13.56 18.73 0.61
CA ASP A 476 -15.00 18.89 0.87
C ASP A 476 -15.59 17.65 1.56
N GLU A 477 -15.15 16.45 1.17
CA GLU A 477 -15.56 15.20 1.80
C GLU A 477 -15.02 15.10 3.23
N ILE A 478 -13.75 15.45 3.43
CA ILE A 478 -13.12 15.50 4.77
C ILE A 478 -13.89 16.45 5.69
N ALA A 479 -14.23 17.66 5.21
CA ALA A 479 -15.01 18.60 5.98
C ALA A 479 -16.46 18.11 6.25
N ALA A 480 -17.06 17.39 5.31
CA ALA A 480 -18.36 16.78 5.48
C ALA A 480 -18.34 15.62 6.50
N LEU A 481 -17.34 14.76 6.48
CA LEU A 481 -17.17 13.72 7.49
C LEU A 481 -17.06 14.28 8.91
N ALA A 482 -16.40 15.44 9.09
CA ALA A 482 -16.32 16.11 10.39
C ALA A 482 -17.67 16.59 10.92
N ARG A 483 -18.62 16.88 10.02
CA ARG A 483 -19.99 17.30 10.40
C ARG A 483 -20.90 16.11 10.75
N HIS A 484 -20.71 14.97 10.07
CA HIS A 484 -21.57 13.79 10.17
C HIS A 484 -20.96 12.66 11.02
N GLY A 485 -19.66 12.71 11.33
CA GLY A 485 -19.03 11.77 12.26
C GLY A 485 -19.74 11.79 13.60
N ARG A 486 -19.85 10.62 14.28
CA ARG A 486 -20.42 10.56 15.62
C ARG A 486 -19.67 11.54 16.50
N GLN A 487 -20.38 12.63 16.89
CA GLN A 487 -19.89 13.54 17.92
C GLN A 487 -19.64 12.72 19.18
N PRO A 488 -18.53 12.94 19.91
CA PRO A 488 -18.33 12.30 21.21
C PRO A 488 -19.59 12.44 22.03
N SER A 489 -19.93 11.40 22.79
CA SER A 489 -21.16 11.34 23.60
C SER A 489 -21.33 12.50 24.61
N GLY A 490 -20.31 13.34 24.76
CA GLY A 490 -20.33 14.58 25.56
C GLY A 490 -20.82 15.83 24.83
N TRP A 491 -20.91 15.81 23.48
CA TRP A 491 -21.45 16.95 22.74
C TRP A 491 -22.89 16.67 22.37
N LYS A 492 -23.81 17.11 23.23
CA LYS A 492 -25.23 17.12 22.90
C LYS A 492 -25.43 17.93 21.62
N THR A 493 -26.02 17.31 20.59
CA THR A 493 -26.55 18.00 19.43
C THR A 493 -27.54 19.06 19.91
N PHE A 494 -27.19 20.32 19.74
CA PHE A 494 -28.09 21.45 19.86
C PHE A 494 -28.64 21.81 18.49
#